data_6a76fba2564e4563b42f216b8bdd409d
#
_entry.id   6a76fba2564e4563b42f216b8bdd409d
#
_cell.length_a   1.000
_cell.length_b   1.000
_cell.length_c   1.000
_cell.angle_alpha   90.00
_cell.angle_beta   90.00
_cell.angle_gamma   90.00
#
_symmetry.space_group_name_H-M   'P 1'
#
loop_
_entity.id
_entity.type
_entity.pdbx_description
1 polymer ?
#
loop_
_entity_poly.entity_id
_entity_poly.type
_entity_poly.pdbx_seq_one_letter_code
_entity_poly.pdbx_strand_id
1 'polypeptide(L)'
;MGEVQKLKGKEKFAYGIGAVGKDMVYMLSASYVLYYYQDIMGVSAVAMGVILFIARIFDAFNDPIMGIIVAKTKTRWGKFRPWLFIGTLTNAIVLYLMFAAPPSLSGRGLVAYAAVTYILWGVTYTMMDIPYWSMIPAFTESGKERENLSAMARSCAGVGSAIVTIITVLSVSTLGKLAGGESASEIERLGYRYFALIIAVLFFIFITITCLSIKEKSSVNMETATVKEMFRALFRNDQALTMVVAIVMINTALYITSNLVIYFFKYDFSPEAWESNYTLFNTFGGAFQILAMMILFPLFRKFMNTINLFYLSFSMAFAGYLILLVIAFSGSTSVYLLLVPAFLIMSAIGMLNVIVTIFLANTVDYGELKNNRRDESVIFSMQTFVVKLASGVAALAASIVIQIFQIKKNETAEVLTVIAPASRLGLRMCMTIIPILVLLIGLVVFRKHYILTDEKTEEISRTLEERKRV
;
A
#
# COMPACT_ATOMS: atom_id res chain seq x y z
N MET A 1 -0.28 23.48 -36.80
CA MET A 1 -0.79 22.63 -35.73
C MET A 1 -0.30 21.22 -36.03
N GLY A 2 0.78 20.75 -35.39
CA GLY A 2 1.30 19.39 -35.59
C GLY A 2 0.25 18.39 -35.09
N GLU A 3 0.07 17.29 -35.82
CA GLU A 3 -0.80 16.19 -35.40
C GLU A 3 -0.45 15.74 -33.99
N VAL A 4 -1.44 15.78 -33.10
CA VAL A 4 -1.36 15.29 -31.73
C VAL A 4 -1.06 13.79 -31.78
N GLN A 5 0.17 13.41 -31.59
CA GLN A 5 0.63 12.02 -31.68
C GLN A 5 0.19 11.27 -30.41
N LYS A 6 -1.00 10.69 -30.45
CA LYS A 6 -1.55 9.86 -29.36
C LYS A 6 -0.58 8.74 -28.98
N LEU A 7 -0.52 8.42 -27.68
CA LEU A 7 0.25 7.30 -27.18
C LEU A 7 -0.14 5.99 -27.88
N LYS A 8 0.88 5.30 -28.37
CA LYS A 8 0.70 3.98 -29.01
C LYS A 8 0.32 2.94 -27.95
N GLY A 9 -0.45 1.92 -28.35
CA GLY A 9 -0.82 0.82 -27.46
C GLY A 9 0.37 0.15 -26.77
N LYS A 10 1.49 0.00 -27.49
CA LYS A 10 2.76 -0.54 -26.93
C LYS A 10 3.34 0.31 -25.79
N GLU A 11 3.26 1.64 -25.89
CA GLU A 11 3.76 2.56 -24.85
C GLU A 11 2.88 2.48 -23.60
N LYS A 12 1.55 2.40 -23.78
CA LYS A 12 0.61 2.21 -22.68
C LYS A 12 0.84 0.88 -21.99
N PHE A 13 0.98 -0.20 -22.74
CA PHE A 13 1.28 -1.53 -22.19
C PHE A 13 2.60 -1.54 -21.44
N ALA A 14 3.67 -0.98 -22.03
CA ALA A 14 4.98 -0.90 -21.39
C ALA A 14 4.97 -0.10 -20.10
N TYR A 15 4.15 0.96 -20.02
CA TYR A 15 3.97 1.70 -18.79
C TYR A 15 3.18 0.90 -17.76
N GLY A 16 2.09 0.26 -18.17
CA GLY A 16 1.27 -0.58 -17.29
C GLY A 16 2.04 -1.75 -16.67
N ILE A 17 2.86 -2.45 -17.46
CA ILE A 17 3.65 -3.58 -16.94
C ILE A 17 4.74 -3.11 -15.94
N GLY A 18 5.27 -1.91 -16.12
CA GLY A 18 6.15 -1.28 -15.14
C GLY A 18 5.45 -1.05 -13.79
N ALA A 19 4.18 -0.61 -13.82
CA ALA A 19 3.36 -0.47 -12.62
C ALA A 19 3.16 -1.82 -11.91
N VAL A 20 2.89 -2.90 -12.66
CA VAL A 20 2.79 -4.26 -12.11
C VAL A 20 4.06 -4.62 -11.34
N GLY A 21 5.23 -4.52 -11.98
CA GLY A 21 6.51 -4.90 -11.36
C GLY A 21 6.83 -4.09 -10.10
N LYS A 22 6.62 -2.79 -10.16
CA LYS A 22 6.86 -1.87 -9.05
C LYS A 22 6.03 -2.22 -7.83
N ASP A 23 4.74 -2.49 -8.01
CA ASP A 23 3.85 -2.83 -6.91
C ASP A 23 4.02 -4.27 -6.41
N MET A 24 4.50 -5.20 -7.23
CA MET A 24 4.94 -6.52 -6.77
C MET A 24 6.03 -6.40 -5.69
N VAL A 25 7.04 -5.57 -5.93
CA VAL A 25 8.14 -5.32 -4.98
C VAL A 25 7.65 -4.62 -3.72
N TYR A 26 6.79 -3.61 -3.89
CA TYR A 26 6.21 -2.88 -2.76
C TYR A 26 5.40 -3.81 -1.86
N MET A 27 4.53 -4.64 -2.45
CA MET A 27 3.64 -5.53 -1.70
C MET A 27 4.41 -6.62 -0.96
N LEU A 28 5.44 -7.20 -1.58
CA LEU A 28 6.31 -8.19 -0.93
C LEU A 28 6.96 -7.60 0.33
N SER A 29 7.52 -6.39 0.23
CA SER A 29 8.12 -5.70 1.37
C SER A 29 7.07 -5.29 2.41
N ALA A 30 5.98 -4.64 2.00
CA ALA A 30 5.00 -4.09 2.93
C ALA A 30 4.26 -5.15 3.76
N SER A 31 4.01 -6.33 3.18
CA SER A 31 3.20 -7.37 3.81
C SER A 31 4.02 -8.46 4.52
N TYR A 32 5.24 -8.72 4.06
CA TYR A 32 5.96 -9.92 4.53
C TYR A 32 7.27 -9.65 5.25
N VAL A 33 7.81 -8.42 5.23
CA VAL A 33 9.10 -8.12 5.88
C VAL A 33 9.03 -8.28 7.40
N LEU A 34 7.94 -7.86 8.03
CA LEU A 34 7.73 -8.04 9.47
C LEU A 34 7.71 -9.52 9.83
N TYR A 35 6.91 -10.30 9.09
CA TYR A 35 6.80 -11.75 9.28
C TYR A 35 8.14 -12.44 9.06
N TYR A 36 8.86 -12.13 7.99
CA TYR A 36 10.15 -12.73 7.66
C TYR A 36 11.19 -12.53 8.78
N TYR A 37 11.37 -11.30 9.23
CA TYR A 37 12.37 -11.03 10.25
C TYR A 37 11.95 -11.48 11.64
N GLN A 38 10.68 -11.37 11.99
CA GLN A 38 10.21 -11.73 13.32
C GLN A 38 10.01 -13.25 13.46
N ASP A 39 9.29 -13.88 12.53
CA ASP A 39 8.84 -15.26 12.69
C ASP A 39 9.87 -16.27 12.17
N ILE A 40 10.59 -15.93 11.10
CA ILE A 40 11.56 -16.84 10.47
C ILE A 40 12.98 -16.57 10.99
N MET A 41 13.39 -15.30 11.07
CA MET A 41 14.76 -14.94 11.46
C MET A 41 14.92 -14.68 12.98
N GLY A 42 13.83 -14.65 13.76
CA GLY A 42 13.87 -14.50 15.21
C GLY A 42 14.18 -13.10 15.73
N VAL A 43 14.03 -12.04 14.90
CA VAL A 43 14.16 -10.67 15.36
C VAL A 43 12.96 -10.30 16.23
N SER A 44 13.18 -9.54 17.31
CA SER A 44 12.08 -9.06 18.15
C SER A 44 11.05 -8.28 17.32
N ALA A 45 9.75 -8.61 17.49
CA ALA A 45 8.66 -7.94 16.79
C ALA A 45 8.68 -6.42 17.03
N VAL A 46 8.93 -5.98 18.28
CA VAL A 46 9.04 -4.55 18.61
C VAL A 46 10.20 -3.91 17.89
N ALA A 47 11.37 -4.56 17.83
CA ALA A 47 12.52 -4.02 17.09
C ALA A 47 12.18 -3.83 15.61
N MET A 48 11.53 -4.82 14.98
CA MET A 48 11.05 -4.70 13.60
C MET A 48 10.01 -3.61 13.43
N GLY A 49 9.01 -3.54 14.32
CA GLY A 49 7.99 -2.48 14.28
C GLY A 49 8.59 -1.08 14.37
N VAL A 50 9.58 -0.89 15.24
CA VAL A 50 10.33 0.39 15.37
C VAL A 50 11.12 0.69 14.08
N ILE A 51 11.81 -0.30 13.51
CA ILE A 51 12.55 -0.14 12.24
C ILE A 51 11.58 0.30 11.13
N LEU A 52 10.46 -0.40 10.98
CA LEU A 52 9.46 -0.09 9.96
C LEU A 52 8.87 1.30 10.14
N PHE A 53 8.57 1.69 11.38
CA PHE A 53 8.04 3.01 11.70
C PHE A 53 9.06 4.14 11.41
N ILE A 54 10.31 3.98 11.86
CA ILE A 54 11.38 4.96 11.61
C ILE A 54 11.64 5.10 10.10
N ALA A 55 11.67 3.99 9.37
CA ALA A 55 11.84 4.02 7.92
C ALA A 55 10.72 4.80 7.22
N ARG A 56 9.47 4.70 7.68
CA ARG A 56 8.37 5.50 7.11
C ARG A 56 8.49 6.99 7.40
N ILE A 57 8.99 7.36 8.57
CA ILE A 57 9.34 8.76 8.87
C ILE A 57 10.47 9.23 7.94
N PHE A 58 11.49 8.39 7.75
CA PHE A 58 12.61 8.71 6.86
C PHE A 58 12.14 8.91 5.42
N ASP A 59 11.26 8.05 4.90
CA ASP A 59 10.67 8.17 3.55
C ASP A 59 10.00 9.55 3.35
N ALA A 60 9.39 10.11 4.40
CA ALA A 60 8.76 11.42 4.36
C ALA A 60 9.71 12.55 3.98
N PHE A 61 10.98 12.45 4.39
CA PHE A 61 12.02 13.40 4.02
C PHE A 61 12.71 13.03 2.71
N ASN A 62 12.85 11.73 2.46
CA ASN A 62 13.52 11.22 1.28
C ASN A 62 12.72 11.49 -0.02
N ASP A 63 11.40 11.38 0.01
CA ASP A 63 10.55 11.60 -1.17
C ASP A 63 10.69 13.03 -1.77
N PRO A 64 10.58 14.13 -0.99
CA PRO A 64 10.82 15.48 -1.49
C PRO A 64 12.25 15.71 -1.99
N ILE A 65 13.25 15.14 -1.31
CA ILE A 65 14.67 15.24 -1.72
C ILE A 65 14.84 14.61 -3.09
N MET A 66 14.31 13.42 -3.28
CA MET A 66 14.37 12.73 -4.57
C MET A 66 13.63 13.51 -5.66
N GLY A 67 12.47 14.08 -5.35
CA GLY A 67 11.73 14.98 -6.25
C GLY A 67 12.60 16.14 -6.76
N ILE A 68 13.33 16.79 -5.86
CA ILE A 68 14.26 17.88 -6.20
C ILE A 68 15.43 17.39 -7.08
N ILE A 69 16.00 16.23 -6.75
CA ILE A 69 17.09 15.64 -7.52
C ILE A 69 16.63 15.35 -8.94
N VAL A 70 15.49 14.69 -9.10
CA VAL A 70 14.88 14.39 -10.41
C VAL A 70 14.57 15.67 -11.15
N ALA A 71 14.01 16.69 -10.49
CA ALA A 71 13.68 17.98 -11.09
C ALA A 71 14.90 18.67 -11.72
N LYS A 72 16.07 18.55 -11.08
CA LYS A 72 17.33 19.15 -11.55
C LYS A 72 18.10 18.28 -12.55
N THR A 73 17.68 17.04 -12.76
CA THR A 73 18.38 16.10 -13.64
C THR A 73 18.23 16.49 -15.12
N LYS A 74 19.34 16.53 -15.84
CA LYS A 74 19.40 16.78 -17.28
C LYS A 74 20.38 15.78 -17.90
N THR A 75 19.88 14.75 -18.60
CA THR A 75 20.72 13.75 -19.27
C THR A 75 20.27 13.55 -20.72
N ARG A 76 21.15 12.96 -21.54
CA ARG A 76 20.84 12.57 -22.93
C ARG A 76 19.74 11.50 -22.99
N TRP A 77 19.53 10.74 -21.92
CA TRP A 77 18.54 9.69 -21.84
C TRP A 77 17.18 10.19 -21.28
N GLY A 78 17.09 11.46 -20.94
CA GLY A 78 15.92 12.12 -20.36
C GLY A 78 16.14 12.51 -18.90
N LYS A 79 15.08 12.96 -18.26
CA LYS A 79 15.04 13.41 -16.87
C LYS A 79 14.70 12.29 -15.89
N PHE A 80 13.71 11.45 -16.26
CA PHE A 80 13.12 10.42 -15.41
C PHE A 80 13.74 9.04 -15.61
N ARG A 81 14.00 8.65 -16.87
CA ARG A 81 14.49 7.30 -17.22
C ARG A 81 15.78 6.88 -16.55
N PRO A 82 16.81 7.72 -16.37
CA PRO A 82 18.02 7.35 -15.65
C PRO A 82 17.74 6.91 -14.22
N TRP A 83 16.89 7.65 -13.51
CA TRP A 83 16.51 7.35 -12.14
C TRP A 83 15.62 6.12 -12.03
N LEU A 84 14.68 5.94 -12.97
CA LEU A 84 13.91 4.70 -13.10
C LEU A 84 14.82 3.48 -13.21
N PHE A 85 15.79 3.52 -14.10
CA PHE A 85 16.67 2.37 -14.35
C PHE A 85 17.63 2.10 -13.17
N ILE A 86 18.34 3.12 -12.69
CA ILE A 86 19.27 3.00 -11.56
C ILE A 86 18.52 2.63 -10.28
N GLY A 87 17.42 3.32 -9.99
CA GLY A 87 16.58 3.04 -8.83
C GLY A 87 16.04 1.62 -8.84
N THR A 88 15.58 1.14 -9.99
CA THR A 88 15.11 -0.25 -10.15
C THR A 88 16.21 -1.28 -9.94
N LEU A 89 17.37 -1.09 -10.56
CA LEU A 89 18.51 -2.00 -10.41
C LEU A 89 18.95 -2.10 -8.95
N THR A 90 19.16 -0.95 -8.30
CA THR A 90 19.60 -0.90 -6.91
C THR A 90 18.53 -1.44 -5.97
N ASN A 91 17.25 -1.13 -6.21
CA ASN A 91 16.14 -1.64 -5.39
C ASN A 91 15.95 -3.16 -5.54
N ALA A 92 16.11 -3.70 -6.74
CA ALA A 92 16.05 -5.15 -6.98
C ALA A 92 17.15 -5.89 -6.20
N ILE A 93 18.37 -5.36 -6.18
CA ILE A 93 19.50 -5.92 -5.40
C ILE A 93 19.16 -5.84 -3.90
N VAL A 94 18.72 -4.68 -3.42
CA VAL A 94 18.41 -4.49 -2.00
C VAL A 94 17.24 -5.35 -1.56
N LEU A 95 16.19 -5.52 -2.39
CA LEU A 95 15.08 -6.43 -2.12
C LEU A 95 15.58 -7.86 -1.91
N TYR A 96 16.43 -8.35 -2.82
CA TYR A 96 17.02 -9.67 -2.66
C TYR A 96 17.83 -9.78 -1.37
N LEU A 97 18.70 -8.83 -1.07
CA LEU A 97 19.50 -8.82 0.16
C LEU A 97 18.60 -8.82 1.40
N MET A 98 17.51 -8.06 1.40
CA MET A 98 16.57 -7.97 2.51
C MET A 98 15.95 -9.33 2.88
N PHE A 99 15.64 -10.16 1.88
CA PHE A 99 15.10 -11.52 2.10
C PHE A 99 16.18 -12.63 2.01
N ALA A 100 17.45 -12.27 1.90
CA ALA A 100 18.59 -13.19 1.87
C ALA A 100 19.53 -12.94 3.06
N ALA A 101 19.00 -12.61 4.23
CA ALA A 101 19.79 -12.39 5.42
C ALA A 101 20.68 -13.63 5.73
N PRO A 102 21.99 -13.42 5.97
CA PRO A 102 22.91 -14.52 6.26
C PRO A 102 22.50 -15.27 7.54
N PRO A 103 22.46 -16.62 7.53
CA PRO A 103 22.08 -17.41 8.70
C PRO A 103 23.05 -17.29 9.88
N SER A 104 24.26 -16.80 9.63
CA SER A 104 25.27 -16.55 10.67
C SER A 104 25.00 -15.29 11.49
N LEU A 105 24.11 -14.39 11.02
CA LEU A 105 23.75 -13.18 11.75
C LEU A 105 22.69 -13.48 12.81
N SER A 106 22.94 -13.01 14.01
CA SER A 106 22.03 -13.13 15.14
C SER A 106 22.03 -11.89 16.03
N GLY A 107 21.06 -11.77 16.92
CA GLY A 107 20.98 -10.71 17.91
C GLY A 107 21.06 -9.30 17.28
N ARG A 108 21.97 -8.45 17.83
CA ARG A 108 22.12 -7.06 17.37
C ARG A 108 22.58 -6.93 15.91
N GLY A 109 23.39 -7.86 15.43
CA GLY A 109 23.87 -7.88 14.03
C GLY A 109 22.73 -8.07 13.05
N LEU A 110 21.80 -8.97 13.35
CA LEU A 110 20.62 -9.22 12.52
C LEU A 110 19.65 -8.04 12.53
N VAL A 111 19.43 -7.40 13.71
CA VAL A 111 18.61 -6.17 13.81
C VAL A 111 19.21 -5.03 12.98
N ALA A 112 20.54 -4.84 13.06
CA ALA A 112 21.21 -3.82 12.24
C ALA A 112 21.11 -4.11 10.75
N TYR A 113 21.27 -5.38 10.35
CA TYR A 113 21.10 -5.81 8.95
C TYR A 113 19.68 -5.52 8.43
N ALA A 114 18.66 -5.88 9.22
CA ALA A 114 17.27 -5.60 8.89
C ALA A 114 17.00 -4.09 8.75
N ALA A 115 17.52 -3.27 9.66
CA ALA A 115 17.36 -1.82 9.62
C ALA A 115 18.03 -1.22 8.38
N VAL A 116 19.28 -1.58 8.12
CA VAL A 116 20.04 -1.04 6.97
C VAL A 116 19.40 -1.46 5.64
N THR A 117 19.08 -2.74 5.48
CA THR A 117 18.48 -3.23 4.21
C THR A 117 17.09 -2.64 3.99
N TYR A 118 16.27 -2.48 5.04
CA TYR A 118 14.95 -1.90 4.90
C TYR A 118 14.98 -0.40 4.60
N ILE A 119 15.86 0.38 5.24
CA ILE A 119 16.05 1.80 4.92
C ILE A 119 16.59 1.97 3.50
N LEU A 120 17.60 1.19 3.10
CA LEU A 120 18.13 1.21 1.73
C LEU A 120 17.06 0.83 0.70
N TRP A 121 16.19 -0.13 1.04
CA TRP A 121 15.05 -0.48 0.20
C TRP A 121 14.13 0.73 -0.01
N GLY A 122 13.77 1.46 1.06
CA GLY A 122 12.96 2.68 0.97
C GLY A 122 13.62 3.75 0.07
N VAL A 123 14.90 4.05 0.29
CA VAL A 123 15.66 5.02 -0.52
C VAL A 123 15.66 4.64 -2.01
N THR A 124 16.04 3.40 -2.31
CA THR A 124 16.14 2.95 -3.71
C THR A 124 14.78 2.80 -4.37
N TYR A 125 13.74 2.46 -3.59
CA TYR A 125 12.36 2.44 -4.08
C TYR A 125 11.89 3.86 -4.47
N THR A 126 12.13 4.85 -3.62
CA THR A 126 11.79 6.25 -3.92
C THR A 126 12.53 6.77 -5.16
N MET A 127 13.79 6.36 -5.38
CA MET A 127 14.56 6.71 -6.59
C MET A 127 13.87 6.27 -7.88
N MET A 128 13.07 5.22 -7.84
CA MET A 128 12.30 4.71 -8.97
C MET A 128 10.86 5.21 -8.96
N ASP A 129 10.20 5.20 -7.81
CA ASP A 129 8.77 5.48 -7.68
C ASP A 129 8.41 6.94 -8.03
N ILE A 130 9.17 7.90 -7.52
CA ILE A 130 8.95 9.33 -7.81
C ILE A 130 9.07 9.62 -9.31
N PRO A 131 10.16 9.24 -10.01
CA PRO A 131 10.24 9.45 -11.46
C PRO A 131 9.14 8.71 -12.22
N TYR A 132 8.76 7.50 -11.80
CA TYR A 132 7.73 6.70 -12.46
C TYR A 132 6.41 7.46 -12.56
N TRP A 133 5.89 7.97 -11.46
CA TRP A 133 4.63 8.71 -11.46
C TRP A 133 4.76 10.11 -12.06
N SER A 134 5.89 10.77 -11.84
CA SER A 134 6.15 12.13 -12.33
C SER A 134 6.40 12.21 -13.83
N MET A 135 6.73 11.10 -14.49
CA MET A 135 6.97 11.13 -15.93
C MET A 135 5.69 11.12 -16.79
N ILE A 136 4.52 10.79 -16.23
CA ILE A 136 3.27 10.73 -17.00
C ILE A 136 3.03 12.01 -17.81
N PRO A 137 3.13 13.23 -17.26
CA PRO A 137 2.98 14.45 -18.03
C PRO A 137 4.03 14.65 -19.12
N ALA A 138 5.20 14.04 -18.99
CA ALA A 138 6.30 14.22 -19.94
C ALA A 138 6.11 13.49 -21.27
N PHE A 139 5.20 12.53 -21.34
CA PHE A 139 4.91 11.78 -22.57
C PHE A 139 3.43 11.71 -22.95
N THR A 140 2.53 12.35 -22.18
CA THR A 140 1.11 12.56 -22.50
C THR A 140 0.84 13.98 -22.96
N GLU A 141 0.00 14.16 -23.98
CA GLU A 141 -0.26 15.49 -24.56
C GLU A 141 -1.56 16.14 -24.04
N SER A 142 -2.61 15.35 -23.78
CA SER A 142 -3.90 15.85 -23.29
C SER A 142 -4.21 15.47 -21.85
N GLY A 143 -5.02 16.28 -21.16
CA GLY A 143 -5.50 15.98 -19.81
C GLY A 143 -6.23 14.64 -19.74
N LYS A 144 -7.13 14.37 -20.70
CA LYS A 144 -7.87 13.10 -20.78
C LYS A 144 -6.96 11.88 -21.02
N GLU A 145 -5.93 12.01 -21.86
CA GLU A 145 -4.96 10.94 -22.07
C GLU A 145 -4.15 10.67 -20.80
N ARG A 146 -3.76 11.72 -20.09
CA ARG A 146 -3.06 11.66 -18.80
C ARG A 146 -3.90 10.97 -17.73
N GLU A 147 -5.18 11.33 -17.61
CA GLU A 147 -6.12 10.70 -16.68
C GLU A 147 -6.28 9.20 -16.97
N ASN A 148 -6.54 8.85 -18.23
CA ASN A 148 -6.70 7.46 -18.65
C ASN A 148 -5.44 6.61 -18.39
N LEU A 149 -4.26 7.16 -18.68
CA LEU A 149 -3.00 6.48 -18.43
C LEU A 149 -2.73 6.30 -16.93
N SER A 150 -3.01 7.34 -16.13
CA SER A 150 -2.88 7.29 -14.68
C SER A 150 -3.81 6.23 -14.07
N ALA A 151 -5.07 6.20 -14.50
CA ALA A 151 -6.05 5.20 -14.05
C ALA A 151 -5.62 3.79 -14.45
N MET A 152 -5.18 3.58 -15.68
CA MET A 152 -4.68 2.29 -16.16
C MET A 152 -3.44 1.86 -15.35
N ALA A 153 -2.48 2.75 -15.12
CA ALA A 153 -1.26 2.42 -14.37
C ALA A 153 -1.59 2.05 -12.91
N ARG A 154 -2.52 2.76 -12.26
CA ARG A 154 -2.99 2.40 -10.91
C ARG A 154 -3.69 1.04 -10.88
N SER A 155 -4.49 0.72 -11.89
CA SER A 155 -5.11 -0.61 -12.01
C SER A 155 -4.05 -1.71 -12.20
N CYS A 156 -3.05 -1.48 -13.04
CA CYS A 156 -1.93 -2.40 -13.24
C CYS A 156 -1.11 -2.57 -11.94
N ALA A 157 -0.87 -1.50 -11.19
CA ALA A 157 -0.25 -1.53 -9.87
C ALA A 157 -1.04 -2.44 -8.91
N GLY A 158 -2.37 -2.26 -8.85
CA GLY A 158 -3.26 -3.14 -8.07
C GLY A 158 -3.15 -4.61 -8.46
N VAL A 159 -3.03 -4.91 -9.75
CA VAL A 159 -2.79 -6.28 -10.24
C VAL A 159 -1.45 -6.83 -9.72
N GLY A 160 -0.38 -6.04 -9.75
CA GLY A 160 0.93 -6.42 -9.21
C GLY A 160 0.87 -6.76 -7.72
N SER A 161 0.22 -5.90 -6.93
CA SER A 161 -0.02 -6.14 -5.51
C SER A 161 -0.84 -7.41 -5.25
N ALA A 162 -1.91 -7.61 -6.02
CA ALA A 162 -2.77 -8.79 -5.90
C ALA A 162 -2.02 -10.08 -6.21
N ILE A 163 -1.22 -10.12 -7.28
CA ILE A 163 -0.40 -11.28 -7.65
C ILE A 163 0.47 -11.68 -6.46
N VAL A 164 1.25 -10.76 -5.90
CA VAL A 164 2.15 -11.07 -4.77
C VAL A 164 1.36 -11.52 -3.54
N THR A 165 0.27 -10.85 -3.19
CA THR A 165 -0.56 -11.24 -2.05
C THR A 165 -1.08 -12.67 -2.17
N ILE A 166 -1.50 -13.06 -3.39
CA ILE A 166 -2.08 -14.37 -3.67
C ILE A 166 -1.03 -15.48 -3.65
N ILE A 167 0.09 -15.28 -4.37
CA ILE A 167 1.00 -16.38 -4.67
C ILE A 167 2.15 -16.54 -3.67
N THR A 168 2.47 -15.53 -2.84
CA THR A 168 3.71 -15.52 -2.03
C THR A 168 3.81 -16.75 -1.15
N VAL A 169 2.81 -17.03 -0.34
CA VAL A 169 2.92 -18.09 0.68
C VAL A 169 3.11 -19.48 0.05
N LEU A 170 2.31 -19.79 -0.99
CA LEU A 170 2.44 -21.07 -1.71
C LEU A 170 3.74 -21.17 -2.49
N SER A 171 4.18 -20.07 -3.11
CA SER A 171 5.45 -20.03 -3.85
C SER A 171 6.64 -20.17 -2.92
N VAL A 172 6.62 -19.52 -1.75
CA VAL A 172 7.66 -19.62 -0.73
C VAL A 172 7.80 -21.06 -0.24
N SER A 173 6.70 -21.71 0.12
CA SER A 173 6.69 -23.12 0.54
C SER A 173 7.27 -24.03 -0.56
N THR A 174 6.81 -23.88 -1.80
CA THR A 174 7.26 -24.69 -2.94
C THR A 174 8.75 -24.48 -3.24
N LEU A 175 9.18 -23.21 -3.37
CA LEU A 175 10.57 -22.87 -3.68
C LEU A 175 11.53 -23.30 -2.58
N GLY A 176 11.13 -23.16 -1.32
CA GLY A 176 11.95 -23.62 -0.18
C GLY A 176 12.18 -25.12 -0.16
N LYS A 177 11.15 -25.91 -0.47
CA LYS A 177 11.27 -27.37 -0.62
C LYS A 177 12.17 -27.75 -1.79
N LEU A 178 11.99 -27.09 -2.95
CA LEU A 178 12.85 -27.31 -4.14
C LEU A 178 14.31 -26.92 -3.88
N ALA A 179 14.56 -25.96 -3.01
CA ALA A 179 15.89 -25.50 -2.62
C ALA A 179 16.56 -26.40 -1.56
N GLY A 180 15.92 -27.49 -1.14
CA GLY A 180 16.47 -28.46 -0.20
C GLY A 180 16.30 -28.08 1.27
N GLY A 181 15.32 -27.24 1.62
CA GLY A 181 14.97 -26.96 3.01
C GLY A 181 14.42 -28.20 3.70
N GLU A 182 14.97 -28.56 4.86
CA GLU A 182 14.58 -29.75 5.63
C GLU A 182 13.58 -29.40 6.75
N SER A 183 13.74 -28.27 7.42
CA SER A 183 12.84 -27.79 8.45
C SER A 183 11.85 -26.74 7.92
N ALA A 184 10.71 -26.58 8.61
CA ALA A 184 9.70 -25.57 8.21
C ALA A 184 10.28 -24.15 8.13
N SER A 185 11.12 -23.75 9.10
CA SER A 185 11.75 -22.42 9.09
C SER A 185 12.80 -22.27 7.98
N GLU A 186 13.51 -23.35 7.63
CA GLU A 186 14.48 -23.34 6.55
C GLU A 186 13.80 -23.29 5.18
N ILE A 187 12.70 -24.03 5.01
CA ILE A 187 11.85 -23.95 3.81
C ILE A 187 11.36 -22.52 3.61
N GLU A 188 10.80 -21.90 4.64
CA GLU A 188 10.32 -20.52 4.54
C GLU A 188 11.48 -19.55 4.25
N ARG A 189 12.60 -19.66 4.94
CA ARG A 189 13.78 -18.80 4.73
C ARG A 189 14.33 -18.89 3.30
N LEU A 190 14.56 -20.10 2.80
CA LEU A 190 15.02 -20.33 1.43
C LEU A 190 13.95 -19.92 0.42
N GLY A 191 12.69 -20.21 0.70
CA GLY A 191 11.57 -19.83 -0.13
C GLY A 191 11.46 -18.32 -0.32
N TYR A 192 11.51 -17.52 0.73
CA TYR A 192 11.50 -16.06 0.62
C TYR A 192 12.72 -15.52 -0.13
N ARG A 193 13.90 -16.10 0.08
CA ARG A 193 15.11 -15.71 -0.64
C ARG A 193 14.94 -15.87 -2.16
N TYR A 194 14.49 -17.04 -2.62
CA TYR A 194 14.31 -17.31 -4.04
C TYR A 194 13.10 -16.61 -4.64
N PHE A 195 12.03 -16.49 -3.88
CA PHE A 195 10.86 -15.72 -4.31
C PHE A 195 11.20 -14.24 -4.50
N ALA A 196 11.92 -13.62 -3.55
CA ALA A 196 12.38 -12.25 -3.67
C ALA A 196 13.31 -12.05 -4.88
N LEU A 197 14.15 -13.03 -5.20
CA LEU A 197 15.00 -13.02 -6.40
C LEU A 197 14.13 -13.00 -7.68
N ILE A 198 13.13 -13.86 -7.76
CA ILE A 198 12.21 -13.93 -8.91
C ILE A 198 11.48 -12.59 -9.08
N ILE A 199 10.92 -12.05 -8.00
CA ILE A 199 10.23 -10.75 -8.01
C ILE A 199 11.19 -9.63 -8.43
N ALA A 200 12.41 -9.60 -7.90
CA ALA A 200 13.43 -8.62 -8.25
C ALA A 200 13.81 -8.64 -9.75
N VAL A 201 13.96 -9.83 -10.31
CA VAL A 201 14.26 -10.03 -11.74
C VAL A 201 13.08 -9.58 -12.61
N LEU A 202 11.85 -9.99 -12.28
CA LEU A 202 10.64 -9.57 -13.01
C LEU A 202 10.48 -8.05 -12.97
N PHE A 203 10.64 -7.45 -11.80
CA PHE A 203 10.60 -6.01 -11.63
C PHE A 203 11.62 -5.28 -12.51
N PHE A 204 12.88 -5.74 -12.50
CA PHE A 204 13.92 -5.14 -13.32
C PHE A 204 13.59 -5.26 -14.82
N ILE A 205 13.10 -6.41 -15.27
CA ILE A 205 12.68 -6.62 -16.66
C ILE A 205 11.52 -5.66 -17.02
N PHE A 206 10.49 -5.58 -16.20
CA PHE A 206 9.29 -4.79 -16.48
C PHE A 206 9.59 -3.29 -16.56
N ILE A 207 10.36 -2.77 -15.62
CA ILE A 207 10.77 -1.35 -15.66
C ILE A 207 11.76 -1.09 -16.81
N THR A 208 12.65 -2.03 -17.15
CA THR A 208 13.52 -1.89 -18.30
C THR A 208 12.70 -1.79 -19.60
N ILE A 209 11.66 -2.61 -19.77
CA ILE A 209 10.72 -2.50 -20.89
C ILE A 209 10.09 -1.10 -20.92
N THR A 210 9.67 -0.57 -19.77
CA THR A 210 9.14 0.80 -19.65
C THR A 210 10.17 1.83 -20.11
N CYS A 211 11.40 1.77 -19.60
CA CYS A 211 12.47 2.71 -19.94
C CYS A 211 12.85 2.70 -21.43
N LEU A 212 12.80 1.54 -22.07
CA LEU A 212 13.17 1.39 -23.50
C LEU A 212 12.02 1.79 -24.43
N SER A 213 10.77 1.57 -24.01
CA SER A 213 9.59 1.79 -24.85
C SER A 213 9.09 3.24 -24.82
N ILE A 214 9.31 3.96 -23.72
CA ILE A 214 8.79 5.32 -23.52
C ILE A 214 9.88 6.34 -23.75
N LYS A 215 9.61 7.33 -24.59
CA LYS A 215 10.46 8.50 -24.80
C LYS A 215 9.83 9.73 -24.19
N GLU A 216 10.58 10.45 -23.38
CA GLU A 216 10.17 11.74 -22.84
C GLU A 216 10.07 12.76 -23.98
N LYS A 217 8.89 13.35 -24.22
CA LYS A 217 8.61 14.26 -25.34
C LYS A 217 8.76 15.72 -24.96
N SER A 218 8.67 16.04 -23.67
CA SER A 218 8.76 17.42 -23.16
C SER A 218 9.54 17.50 -21.86
N SER A 219 10.16 18.67 -21.62
CA SER A 219 10.70 19.04 -20.31
C SER A 219 9.56 19.49 -19.42
N VAL A 220 9.13 18.66 -18.48
CA VAL A 220 8.11 19.01 -17.48
C VAL A 220 8.78 19.70 -16.30
N ASN A 221 8.29 20.89 -15.94
CA ASN A 221 8.63 21.48 -14.66
C ASN A 221 7.89 20.70 -13.55
N MET A 222 8.67 19.99 -12.72
CA MET A 222 8.10 19.34 -11.54
C MET A 222 7.90 20.38 -10.46
N GLU A 223 6.66 20.55 -10.03
CA GLU A 223 6.38 21.24 -8.78
C GLU A 223 6.72 20.30 -7.63
N THR A 224 7.78 20.62 -6.89
CA THR A 224 8.20 19.87 -5.71
C THR A 224 7.84 20.67 -4.47
N ALA A 225 7.07 20.05 -3.57
CA ALA A 225 6.76 20.64 -2.29
C ALA A 225 7.68 20.05 -1.20
N THR A 226 8.22 20.92 -0.37
CA THR A 226 8.91 20.49 0.84
C THR A 226 7.90 19.97 1.87
N VAL A 227 8.33 19.12 2.80
CA VAL A 227 7.48 18.62 3.90
C VAL A 227 6.85 19.79 4.68
N LYS A 228 7.61 20.87 4.90
CA LYS A 228 7.08 22.06 5.57
C LYS A 228 5.95 22.74 4.78
N GLU A 229 6.06 22.80 3.46
CA GLU A 229 5.01 23.33 2.59
C GLU A 229 3.78 22.45 2.57
N MET A 230 3.96 21.11 2.56
CA MET A 230 2.86 20.16 2.64
C MET A 230 2.05 20.36 3.93
N PHE A 231 2.71 20.41 5.09
CA PHE A 231 2.03 20.66 6.35
C PHE A 231 1.39 22.05 6.41
N ARG A 232 2.04 23.09 5.89
CA ARG A 232 1.47 24.44 5.83
C ARG A 232 0.20 24.49 4.97
N ALA A 233 0.20 23.87 3.80
CA ALA A 233 -0.97 23.78 2.94
C ALA A 233 -2.11 23.02 3.60
N LEU A 234 -1.79 21.89 4.26
CA LEU A 234 -2.75 21.06 4.99
C LEU A 234 -3.43 21.85 6.12
N PHE A 235 -2.65 22.53 6.99
CA PHE A 235 -3.22 23.30 8.12
C PHE A 235 -4.00 24.55 7.68
N ARG A 236 -3.80 25.06 6.46
CA ARG A 236 -4.60 26.13 5.89
C ARG A 236 -5.91 25.66 5.28
N ASN A 237 -6.04 24.35 5.04
CA ASN A 237 -7.20 23.74 4.40
C ASN A 237 -7.81 22.70 5.36
N ASP A 238 -8.80 23.14 6.13
CA ASP A 238 -9.49 22.31 7.14
C ASP A 238 -10.18 21.06 6.54
N GLN A 239 -10.65 21.16 5.29
CA GLN A 239 -11.26 20.03 4.60
C GLN A 239 -10.20 19.01 4.17
N ALA A 240 -9.05 19.46 3.68
CA ALA A 240 -7.93 18.58 3.37
C ALA A 240 -7.38 17.91 4.64
N LEU A 241 -7.28 18.63 5.75
CA LEU A 241 -6.88 18.07 7.05
C LEU A 241 -7.86 16.97 7.50
N THR A 242 -9.16 17.20 7.39
CA THR A 242 -10.20 16.22 7.71
C THR A 242 -10.05 14.95 6.87
N MET A 243 -9.81 15.10 5.56
CA MET A 243 -9.62 13.97 4.66
C MET A 243 -8.33 13.20 4.95
N VAL A 244 -7.23 13.91 5.25
CA VAL A 244 -5.96 13.29 5.62
C VAL A 244 -6.12 12.43 6.88
N VAL A 245 -6.82 12.92 7.91
CA VAL A 245 -7.10 12.11 9.11
C VAL A 245 -7.93 10.89 8.77
N ALA A 246 -8.98 11.02 7.96
CA ALA A 246 -9.79 9.88 7.52
C ALA A 246 -8.95 8.84 6.75
N ILE A 247 -8.07 9.29 5.84
CA ILE A 247 -7.16 8.42 5.08
C ILE A 247 -6.22 7.65 6.01
N VAL A 248 -5.63 8.33 7.00
CA VAL A 248 -4.76 7.67 8.00
C VAL A 248 -5.51 6.59 8.75
N MET A 249 -6.74 6.88 9.22
CA MET A 249 -7.53 5.92 9.98
C MET A 249 -7.93 4.70 9.13
N ILE A 250 -8.41 4.92 7.90
CA ILE A 250 -8.80 3.83 6.98
C ILE A 250 -7.59 2.93 6.68
N ASN A 251 -6.45 3.53 6.32
CA ASN A 251 -5.26 2.76 5.97
C ASN A 251 -4.63 2.06 7.19
N THR A 252 -4.63 2.70 8.37
CA THR A 252 -4.14 2.07 9.60
C THR A 252 -4.97 0.84 9.95
N ALA A 253 -6.30 0.91 9.86
CA ALA A 253 -7.18 -0.24 10.11
C ALA A 253 -6.87 -1.39 9.14
N LEU A 254 -6.74 -1.10 7.84
CA LEU A 254 -6.38 -2.08 6.82
C LEU A 254 -5.03 -2.74 7.11
N TYR A 255 -3.99 -1.94 7.36
CA TYR A 255 -2.64 -2.47 7.54
C TYR A 255 -2.47 -3.24 8.85
N ILE A 256 -3.18 -2.90 9.93
CA ILE A 256 -3.20 -3.70 11.17
C ILE A 256 -3.74 -5.09 10.86
N THR A 257 -4.88 -5.19 10.17
CA THR A 257 -5.46 -6.47 9.79
C THR A 257 -4.52 -7.25 8.87
N SER A 258 -3.95 -6.62 7.85
CA SER A 258 -3.03 -7.25 6.90
C SER A 258 -1.77 -7.80 7.58
N ASN A 259 -1.24 -7.11 8.60
CA ASN A 259 -0.07 -7.58 9.33
C ASN A 259 -0.38 -8.73 10.31
N LEU A 260 -1.61 -8.81 10.85
CA LEU A 260 -1.99 -9.80 11.84
C LEU A 260 -2.66 -11.05 11.24
N VAL A 261 -3.28 -10.95 10.08
CA VAL A 261 -4.07 -12.04 9.49
C VAL A 261 -3.24 -13.29 9.18
N ILE A 262 -1.97 -13.14 8.82
CA ILE A 262 -1.09 -14.29 8.57
C ILE A 262 -0.88 -15.12 9.85
N TYR A 263 -0.70 -14.44 11.00
CA TYR A 263 -0.56 -15.08 12.30
C TYR A 263 -1.86 -15.77 12.73
N PHE A 264 -3.02 -15.16 12.41
CA PHE A 264 -4.31 -15.76 12.67
C PHE A 264 -4.50 -17.09 11.94
N PHE A 265 -4.20 -17.17 10.66
CA PHE A 265 -4.27 -18.43 9.92
C PHE A 265 -3.25 -19.45 10.41
N LYS A 266 -1.99 -19.04 10.63
CA LYS A 266 -0.88 -19.92 10.95
C LYS A 266 -0.96 -20.51 12.35
N TYR A 267 -1.38 -19.73 13.35
CA TYR A 267 -1.30 -20.14 14.76
C TYR A 267 -2.64 -20.35 15.45
N ASP A 268 -3.76 -19.93 14.85
CA ASP A 268 -5.05 -19.96 15.51
C ASP A 268 -6.12 -20.69 14.70
N PHE A 269 -6.42 -20.21 13.49
CA PHE A 269 -7.61 -20.64 12.75
C PHE A 269 -7.43 -22.00 12.07
N SER A 270 -6.36 -22.21 11.33
CA SER A 270 -6.15 -23.44 10.55
C SER A 270 -4.67 -23.80 10.41
N PRO A 271 -3.97 -24.14 11.51
CA PRO A 271 -2.53 -24.38 11.48
C PRO A 271 -2.07 -25.42 10.46
N GLU A 272 -2.85 -26.50 10.25
CA GLU A 272 -2.51 -27.60 9.34
C GLU A 272 -2.67 -27.21 7.85
N ALA A 273 -3.58 -26.31 7.52
CA ALA A 273 -3.90 -25.87 6.16
C ALA A 273 -3.78 -24.35 5.99
N TRP A 274 -2.95 -23.70 6.80
CA TRP A 274 -2.88 -22.24 6.88
C TRP A 274 -2.48 -21.58 5.54
N GLU A 275 -1.55 -22.18 4.79
CA GLU A 275 -1.05 -21.63 3.53
C GLU A 275 -2.17 -21.53 2.47
N SER A 276 -2.93 -22.62 2.29
CA SER A 276 -4.02 -22.68 1.33
C SER A 276 -5.20 -21.79 1.74
N ASN A 277 -5.55 -21.81 3.04
CA ASN A 277 -6.66 -21.03 3.57
C ASN A 277 -6.35 -19.52 3.57
N TYR A 278 -5.13 -19.12 3.93
CA TYR A 278 -4.65 -17.75 3.82
C TYR A 278 -4.66 -17.27 2.36
N THR A 279 -4.16 -18.11 1.44
CA THR A 279 -4.15 -17.80 0.01
C THR A 279 -5.57 -17.65 -0.54
N LEU A 280 -6.49 -18.55 -0.19
CA LEU A 280 -7.89 -18.46 -0.60
C LEU A 280 -8.54 -17.18 -0.08
N PHE A 281 -8.35 -16.84 1.20
CA PHE A 281 -8.87 -15.62 1.82
C PHE A 281 -8.38 -14.36 1.10
N ASN A 282 -7.08 -14.26 0.85
CA ASN A 282 -6.49 -13.09 0.17
C ASN A 282 -6.87 -13.02 -1.31
N THR A 283 -6.92 -14.16 -2.02
CA THR A 283 -7.34 -14.22 -3.42
C THR A 283 -8.78 -13.72 -3.57
N PHE A 284 -9.68 -14.26 -2.76
CA PHE A 284 -11.07 -13.87 -2.76
C PHE A 284 -11.25 -12.39 -2.38
N GLY A 285 -10.64 -11.98 -1.27
CA GLY A 285 -10.73 -10.60 -0.80
C GLY A 285 -10.14 -9.60 -1.80
N GLY A 286 -8.95 -9.89 -2.35
CA GLY A 286 -8.30 -9.05 -3.35
C GLY A 286 -9.10 -8.92 -4.65
N ALA A 287 -9.70 -10.03 -5.13
CA ALA A 287 -10.58 -10.00 -6.28
C ALA A 287 -11.79 -9.08 -6.05
N PHE A 288 -12.45 -9.21 -4.89
CA PHE A 288 -13.60 -8.36 -4.56
C PHE A 288 -13.21 -6.91 -4.27
N GLN A 289 -12.02 -6.64 -3.76
CA GLN A 289 -11.50 -5.27 -3.64
C GLN A 289 -11.41 -4.59 -5.03
N ILE A 290 -10.85 -5.29 -6.02
CA ILE A 290 -10.74 -4.77 -7.41
C ILE A 290 -12.13 -4.63 -8.04
N LEU A 291 -12.98 -5.64 -7.92
CA LEU A 291 -14.35 -5.59 -8.43
C LEU A 291 -15.17 -4.47 -7.80
N ALA A 292 -14.97 -4.19 -6.51
CA ALA A 292 -15.64 -3.10 -5.84
C ALA A 292 -15.20 -1.73 -6.39
N MET A 293 -13.92 -1.54 -6.67
CA MET A 293 -13.42 -0.31 -7.30
C MET A 293 -13.98 -0.11 -8.71
N MET A 294 -14.01 -1.19 -9.51
CA MET A 294 -14.34 -1.10 -10.93
C MET A 294 -15.85 -1.20 -11.23
N ILE A 295 -16.60 -1.94 -10.42
CA ILE A 295 -18.00 -2.28 -10.68
C ILE A 295 -18.92 -1.75 -9.57
N LEU A 296 -18.69 -2.10 -8.30
CA LEU A 296 -19.63 -1.74 -7.23
C LEU A 296 -19.68 -0.23 -6.99
N PHE A 297 -18.54 0.45 -7.00
CA PHE A 297 -18.50 1.89 -6.83
C PHE A 297 -19.28 2.62 -7.95
N PRO A 298 -19.01 2.44 -9.24
CA PRO A 298 -19.77 3.09 -10.29
C PRO A 298 -21.25 2.69 -10.29
N LEU A 299 -21.58 1.45 -9.92
CA LEU A 299 -22.96 0.97 -9.84
C LEU A 299 -23.74 1.71 -8.75
N PHE A 300 -23.21 1.73 -7.53
CA PHE A 300 -23.87 2.41 -6.41
C PHE A 300 -23.89 3.93 -6.57
N ARG A 301 -22.88 4.50 -7.24
CA ARG A 301 -22.83 5.95 -7.54
C ARG A 301 -24.00 6.42 -8.43
N LYS A 302 -24.64 5.52 -9.19
CA LYS A 302 -25.86 5.83 -9.95
C LYS A 302 -27.09 6.09 -9.08
N PHE A 303 -27.12 5.54 -7.87
CA PHE A 303 -28.29 5.58 -6.98
C PHE A 303 -28.02 6.39 -5.70
N MET A 304 -26.76 6.66 -5.40
CA MET A 304 -26.34 7.30 -4.14
C MET A 304 -25.34 8.42 -4.42
N ASN A 305 -25.38 9.47 -3.60
CA ASN A 305 -24.35 10.50 -3.59
C ASN A 305 -23.05 9.97 -2.95
N THR A 306 -21.93 10.68 -3.17
CA THR A 306 -20.60 10.22 -2.76
C THR A 306 -20.48 10.10 -1.22
N ILE A 307 -21.15 10.97 -0.46
CA ILE A 307 -21.15 10.93 1.01
C ILE A 307 -21.91 9.69 1.53
N ASN A 308 -23.10 9.40 0.98
CA ASN A 308 -23.86 8.22 1.38
C ASN A 308 -23.12 6.93 1.04
N LEU A 309 -22.41 6.92 -0.10
CA LEU A 309 -21.57 5.79 -0.48
C LEU A 309 -20.37 5.61 0.45
N PHE A 310 -19.81 6.70 0.96
CA PHE A 310 -18.77 6.67 2.00
C PHE A 310 -19.32 6.03 3.29
N TYR A 311 -20.49 6.44 3.78
CA TYR A 311 -21.14 5.82 4.94
C TYR A 311 -21.49 4.36 4.73
N LEU A 312 -21.97 3.98 3.54
CA LEU A 312 -22.23 2.59 3.18
C LEU A 312 -20.94 1.75 3.28
N SER A 313 -19.85 2.26 2.73
CA SER A 313 -18.56 1.57 2.77
C SER A 313 -18.06 1.37 4.20
N PHE A 314 -18.18 2.38 5.07
CA PHE A 314 -17.86 2.23 6.48
C PHE A 314 -18.77 1.20 7.17
N SER A 315 -20.08 1.21 6.90
CA SER A 315 -21.01 0.24 7.44
C SER A 315 -20.68 -1.19 7.01
N MET A 316 -20.30 -1.39 5.77
CA MET A 316 -19.82 -2.69 5.25
C MET A 316 -18.54 -3.14 5.97
N ALA A 317 -17.56 -2.24 6.16
CA ALA A 317 -16.34 -2.57 6.89
C ALA A 317 -16.63 -2.94 8.35
N PHE A 318 -17.47 -2.18 9.06
CA PHE A 318 -17.89 -2.51 10.42
C PHE A 318 -18.57 -3.85 10.51
N ALA A 319 -19.56 -4.12 9.64
CA ALA A 319 -20.26 -5.40 9.60
C ALA A 319 -19.27 -6.55 9.34
N GLY A 320 -18.33 -6.35 8.39
CA GLY A 320 -17.30 -7.32 8.08
C GLY A 320 -16.40 -7.64 9.28
N TYR A 321 -15.90 -6.63 9.99
CA TYR A 321 -15.08 -6.84 11.19
C TYR A 321 -15.86 -7.48 12.34
N LEU A 322 -17.14 -7.13 12.54
CA LEU A 322 -17.99 -7.77 13.54
C LEU A 322 -18.25 -9.24 13.21
N ILE A 323 -18.53 -9.56 11.94
CA ILE A 323 -18.72 -10.95 11.50
C ILE A 323 -17.40 -11.72 11.66
N LEU A 324 -16.25 -11.13 11.30
CA LEU A 324 -14.95 -11.73 11.51
C LEU A 324 -14.68 -12.04 12.98
N LEU A 325 -15.04 -11.12 13.89
CA LEU A 325 -14.95 -11.32 15.33
C LEU A 325 -15.80 -12.50 15.77
N VAL A 326 -17.07 -12.55 15.37
CA VAL A 326 -18.00 -13.65 15.73
C VAL A 326 -17.47 -14.99 15.23
N ILE A 327 -17.01 -15.07 13.97
CA ILE A 327 -16.47 -16.31 13.40
C ILE A 327 -15.19 -16.73 14.15
N ALA A 328 -14.29 -15.80 14.45
CA ALA A 328 -13.08 -16.08 15.20
C ALA A 328 -13.35 -16.71 16.58
N PHE A 329 -14.49 -16.37 17.20
CA PHE A 329 -14.91 -16.93 18.50
C PHE A 329 -15.84 -18.14 18.40
N SER A 330 -16.40 -18.45 17.24
CA SER A 330 -17.34 -19.57 17.05
C SER A 330 -16.68 -20.96 17.14
N GLY A 331 -15.36 -21.02 17.13
CA GLY A 331 -14.61 -22.30 17.07
C GLY A 331 -14.67 -23.00 15.71
N SER A 332 -15.26 -22.38 14.69
CA SER A 332 -15.27 -22.92 13.33
C SER A 332 -13.89 -22.87 12.69
N THR A 333 -13.52 -23.91 11.96
CA THR A 333 -12.29 -24.01 11.16
C THR A 333 -12.55 -23.87 9.66
N SER A 334 -13.80 -23.61 9.26
CA SER A 334 -14.16 -23.51 7.85
C SER A 334 -13.78 -22.14 7.27
N VAL A 335 -12.80 -22.10 6.38
CA VAL A 335 -12.36 -20.90 5.68
C VAL A 335 -13.48 -20.23 4.86
N TYR A 336 -14.46 -21.00 4.40
CA TYR A 336 -15.58 -20.47 3.62
C TYR A 336 -16.43 -19.46 4.40
N LEU A 337 -16.54 -19.61 5.71
CA LEU A 337 -17.21 -18.63 6.56
C LEU A 337 -16.45 -17.29 6.60
N LEU A 338 -15.10 -17.33 6.51
CA LEU A 338 -14.27 -16.13 6.48
C LEU A 338 -14.36 -15.37 5.15
N LEU A 339 -14.88 -15.98 4.07
CA LEU A 339 -15.08 -15.29 2.81
C LEU A 339 -16.15 -14.18 2.90
N VAL A 340 -17.12 -14.32 3.82
CA VAL A 340 -18.14 -13.28 4.03
C VAL A 340 -17.52 -11.99 4.58
N PRO A 341 -16.81 -11.99 5.72
CA PRO A 341 -16.13 -10.79 6.19
C PRO A 341 -15.03 -10.31 5.22
N ALA A 342 -14.33 -11.21 4.52
CA ALA A 342 -13.37 -10.82 3.48
C ALA A 342 -14.04 -9.99 2.38
N PHE A 343 -15.19 -10.45 1.86
CA PHE A 343 -15.98 -9.71 0.88
C PHE A 343 -16.36 -8.31 1.39
N LEU A 344 -16.93 -8.23 2.59
CA LEU A 344 -17.42 -6.97 3.15
C LEU A 344 -16.28 -5.98 3.40
N ILE A 345 -15.20 -6.42 4.05
CA ILE A 345 -14.06 -5.56 4.39
C ILE A 345 -13.33 -5.11 3.13
N MET A 346 -12.97 -6.03 2.24
CA MET A 346 -12.16 -5.71 1.07
C MET A 346 -12.93 -4.90 0.03
N SER A 347 -14.22 -5.19 -0.18
CA SER A 347 -15.08 -4.37 -1.04
C SER A 347 -15.26 -2.95 -0.48
N ALA A 348 -15.47 -2.82 0.83
CA ALA A 348 -15.55 -1.53 1.48
C ALA A 348 -14.26 -0.70 1.28
N ILE A 349 -13.11 -1.31 1.51
CA ILE A 349 -11.80 -0.67 1.32
C ILE A 349 -11.59 -0.28 -0.15
N GLY A 350 -11.96 -1.14 -1.10
CA GLY A 350 -11.91 -0.83 -2.53
C GLY A 350 -12.70 0.44 -2.86
N MET A 351 -13.95 0.52 -2.42
CA MET A 351 -14.78 1.71 -2.62
C MET A 351 -14.22 2.94 -1.90
N LEU A 352 -13.77 2.80 -0.64
CA LEU A 352 -13.18 3.90 0.13
C LEU A 352 -11.95 4.50 -0.55
N ASN A 353 -11.09 3.69 -1.17
CA ASN A 353 -9.91 4.18 -1.89
C ASN A 353 -10.29 5.09 -3.06
N VAL A 354 -11.38 4.79 -3.77
CA VAL A 354 -11.89 5.65 -4.85
C VAL A 354 -12.51 6.93 -4.28
N ILE A 355 -13.38 6.79 -3.28
CA ILE A 355 -14.11 7.91 -2.67
C ILE A 355 -13.16 8.93 -2.05
N VAL A 356 -12.15 8.45 -1.33
CA VAL A 356 -11.14 9.30 -0.69
C VAL A 356 -10.37 10.13 -1.72
N THR A 357 -10.06 9.56 -2.88
CA THR A 357 -9.39 10.29 -3.96
C THR A 357 -10.29 11.40 -4.53
N ILE A 358 -11.60 11.13 -4.67
CA ILE A 358 -12.60 12.12 -5.10
C ILE A 358 -12.71 13.25 -4.07
N PHE A 359 -12.87 12.90 -2.79
CA PHE A 359 -12.98 13.89 -1.73
C PHE A 359 -11.72 14.74 -1.60
N LEU A 360 -10.55 14.15 -1.79
CA LEU A 360 -9.29 14.90 -1.76
C LEU A 360 -9.21 15.90 -2.90
N ALA A 361 -9.65 15.55 -4.10
CA ALA A 361 -9.75 16.48 -5.23
C ALA A 361 -10.72 17.65 -4.90
N ASN A 362 -11.87 17.36 -4.29
CA ASN A 362 -12.82 18.39 -3.86
C ASN A 362 -12.20 19.37 -2.84
N THR A 363 -11.29 18.87 -1.97
CA THR A 363 -10.58 19.75 -1.01
C THR A 363 -9.58 20.67 -1.69
N VAL A 364 -9.06 20.32 -2.86
CA VAL A 364 -8.19 21.20 -3.66
C VAL A 364 -8.97 22.41 -4.15
N ASP A 365 -10.14 22.18 -4.75
CA ASP A 365 -11.01 23.24 -5.26
C ASP A 365 -11.52 24.15 -4.12
N TYR A 366 -11.88 23.57 -2.97
CA TYR A 366 -12.21 24.32 -1.77
C TYR A 366 -11.03 25.19 -1.29
N GLY A 367 -9.82 24.64 -1.29
CA GLY A 367 -8.60 25.37 -0.93
C GLY A 367 -8.29 26.52 -1.88
N GLU A 368 -8.50 26.34 -3.19
CA GLU A 368 -8.37 27.39 -4.21
C GLU A 368 -9.36 28.53 -3.95
N LEU A 369 -10.62 28.21 -3.67
CA LEU A 369 -11.64 29.21 -3.36
C LEU A 369 -11.33 30.01 -2.08
N LYS A 370 -10.90 29.31 -1.01
CA LYS A 370 -10.66 29.88 0.32
C LYS A 370 -9.34 30.67 0.42
N ASN A 371 -8.27 30.15 -0.18
CA ASN A 371 -6.92 30.66 -0.01
C ASN A 371 -6.37 31.37 -1.26
N ASN A 372 -7.14 31.47 -2.36
CA ASN A 372 -6.71 31.94 -3.67
C ASN A 372 -5.44 31.27 -4.19
N ARG A 373 -5.23 30.01 -3.81
CA ARG A 373 -4.08 29.20 -4.20
C ARG A 373 -4.50 27.76 -4.43
N ARG A 374 -4.12 27.19 -5.59
CA ARG A 374 -4.36 25.80 -5.94
C ARG A 374 -3.16 24.95 -5.53
N ASP A 375 -3.28 24.22 -4.42
CA ASP A 375 -2.22 23.39 -3.86
C ASP A 375 -2.41 21.89 -4.21
N GLU A 376 -2.80 21.58 -5.44
CA GLU A 376 -3.16 20.22 -5.89
C GLU A 376 -2.02 19.21 -5.69
N SER A 377 -0.85 19.49 -6.25
CA SER A 377 0.33 18.62 -6.15
C SER A 377 0.76 18.38 -4.70
N VAL A 378 0.63 19.43 -3.87
CA VAL A 378 0.97 19.39 -2.44
C VAL A 378 0.02 18.49 -1.67
N ILE A 379 -1.29 18.59 -1.92
CA ILE A 379 -2.31 17.79 -1.22
C ILE A 379 -2.22 16.31 -1.61
N PHE A 380 -2.01 15.99 -2.89
CA PHE A 380 -1.83 14.61 -3.33
C PHE A 380 -0.49 14.00 -2.86
N SER A 381 0.57 14.79 -2.77
CA SER A 381 1.83 14.34 -2.15
C SER A 381 1.65 14.03 -0.67
N MET A 382 0.85 14.84 0.04
CA MET A 382 0.49 14.56 1.43
C MET A 382 -0.30 13.27 1.58
N GLN A 383 -1.21 12.94 0.66
CA GLN A 383 -1.91 11.65 0.67
C GLN A 383 -0.92 10.47 0.65
N THR A 384 0.04 10.51 -0.27
CA THR A 384 1.06 9.45 -0.38
C THR A 384 1.88 9.34 0.91
N PHE A 385 2.31 10.48 1.45
CA PHE A 385 3.03 10.54 2.72
C PHE A 385 2.26 9.89 3.87
N VAL A 386 0.98 10.29 4.07
CA VAL A 386 0.19 9.79 5.21
C VAL A 386 -0.18 8.31 5.07
N VAL A 387 -0.35 7.79 3.85
CA VAL A 387 -0.54 6.35 3.63
C VAL A 387 0.70 5.55 4.04
N LYS A 388 1.90 6.02 3.70
CA LYS A 388 3.16 5.42 4.16
C LYS A 388 3.27 5.48 5.68
N LEU A 389 2.97 6.64 6.29
CA LEU A 389 2.98 6.79 7.74
C LEU A 389 1.99 5.84 8.42
N ALA A 390 0.77 5.71 7.90
CA ALA A 390 -0.24 4.78 8.41
C ALA A 390 0.26 3.33 8.38
N SER A 391 0.97 2.91 7.32
CA SER A 391 1.56 1.58 7.24
C SER A 391 2.62 1.34 8.32
N GLY A 392 3.44 2.35 8.62
CA GLY A 392 4.45 2.28 9.70
C GLY A 392 3.81 2.20 11.09
N VAL A 393 2.80 3.04 11.35
CA VAL A 393 2.03 3.00 12.61
C VAL A 393 1.36 1.64 12.80
N ALA A 394 0.76 1.10 11.75
CA ALA A 394 0.10 -0.20 11.79
C ALA A 394 1.08 -1.35 12.02
N ALA A 395 2.25 -1.32 11.38
CA ALA A 395 3.30 -2.33 11.59
C ALA A 395 3.82 -2.28 13.04
N LEU A 396 4.02 -1.07 13.60
CA LEU A 396 4.40 -0.92 15.00
C LEU A 396 3.30 -1.43 15.93
N ALA A 397 2.05 -1.08 15.69
CA ALA A 397 0.91 -1.58 16.48
C ALA A 397 0.81 -3.11 16.42
N ALA A 398 0.90 -3.70 15.23
CA ALA A 398 0.89 -5.16 15.06
C ALA A 398 2.07 -5.82 15.79
N SER A 399 3.28 -5.24 15.73
CA SER A 399 4.46 -5.75 16.43
C SER A 399 4.31 -5.73 17.95
N ILE A 400 3.68 -4.68 18.49
CA ILE A 400 3.36 -4.57 19.92
C ILE A 400 2.35 -5.65 20.32
N VAL A 401 1.30 -5.88 19.53
CA VAL A 401 0.32 -6.96 19.74
C VAL A 401 1.01 -8.32 19.77
N ILE A 402 1.86 -8.61 18.77
CA ILE A 402 2.62 -9.86 18.69
C ILE A 402 3.49 -10.07 19.93
N GLN A 403 4.15 -9.02 20.42
CA GLN A 403 5.01 -9.07 21.60
C GLN A 403 4.23 -9.26 22.91
N ILE A 404 3.16 -8.47 23.12
CA ILE A 404 2.34 -8.53 24.35
C ILE A 404 1.68 -9.88 24.50
N PHE A 405 1.11 -10.40 23.43
CA PHE A 405 0.40 -11.69 23.44
C PHE A 405 1.30 -12.87 23.12
N GLN A 406 2.62 -12.68 23.05
CA GLN A 406 3.62 -13.72 22.81
C GLN A 406 3.25 -14.65 21.63
N ILE A 407 2.81 -14.05 20.53
CA ILE A 407 2.46 -14.75 19.30
C ILE A 407 3.77 -15.17 18.63
N LYS A 408 4.34 -16.30 19.09
CA LYS A 408 5.61 -16.86 18.62
C LYS A 408 5.49 -18.36 18.45
N LYS A 409 6.32 -18.91 17.55
CA LYS A 409 6.58 -20.34 17.47
C LYS A 409 7.26 -20.79 18.78
N ASN A 410 6.76 -21.82 19.45
CA ASN A 410 7.49 -22.46 20.55
C ASN A 410 8.70 -23.18 19.95
N GLU A 411 9.92 -22.79 20.33
CA GLU A 411 11.19 -23.32 19.81
C GLU A 411 11.40 -24.81 20.10
N THR A 412 10.59 -25.40 20.97
CA THR A 412 10.76 -26.78 21.45
C THR A 412 9.82 -27.81 20.82
N ALA A 413 8.92 -27.43 19.93
CA ALA A 413 7.97 -28.38 19.36
C ALA A 413 8.17 -28.59 17.85
N GLU A 414 8.44 -29.82 17.46
CA GLU A 414 8.48 -30.30 16.08
C GLU A 414 7.10 -30.24 15.37
N VAL A 415 6.02 -30.02 16.12
CA VAL A 415 4.64 -29.97 15.64
C VAL A 415 4.16 -28.50 15.67
N LEU A 416 3.40 -28.09 14.68
CA LEU A 416 2.68 -26.80 14.60
C LEU A 416 1.98 -26.49 15.94
N THR A 417 2.62 -25.66 16.77
CA THR A 417 2.11 -25.39 18.11
C THR A 417 1.04 -24.33 18.05
N VAL A 418 -0.13 -24.74 18.46
CA VAL A 418 -1.22 -23.82 18.77
C VAL A 418 -0.78 -22.91 19.90
N ILE A 419 -0.81 -21.60 19.67
CA ILE A 419 -0.47 -20.59 20.70
C ILE A 419 -1.41 -20.69 21.92
N ALA A 420 -0.96 -20.17 23.08
CA ALA A 420 -1.74 -20.20 24.32
C ALA A 420 -3.14 -19.56 24.13
N PRO A 421 -4.18 -20.00 24.89
CA PRO A 421 -5.52 -19.44 24.78
C PRO A 421 -5.59 -17.94 24.94
N ALA A 422 -4.79 -17.34 25.84
CA ALA A 422 -4.69 -15.90 26.04
C ALA A 422 -4.09 -15.19 24.81
N SER A 423 -3.11 -15.79 24.15
CA SER A 423 -2.50 -15.28 22.91
C SER A 423 -3.50 -15.28 21.75
N ARG A 424 -4.28 -16.36 21.61
CA ARG A 424 -5.37 -16.43 20.62
C ARG A 424 -6.42 -15.34 20.85
N LEU A 425 -6.86 -15.21 22.11
CA LEU A 425 -7.81 -14.17 22.49
C LEU A 425 -7.30 -12.79 22.11
N GLY A 426 -6.05 -12.47 22.48
CA GLY A 426 -5.41 -11.20 22.17
C GLY A 426 -5.33 -10.95 20.66
N LEU A 427 -4.90 -11.95 19.88
CA LEU A 427 -4.79 -11.85 18.42
C LEU A 427 -6.17 -11.56 17.78
N ARG A 428 -7.20 -12.32 18.14
CA ARG A 428 -8.58 -12.16 17.63
C ARG A 428 -9.14 -10.79 17.95
N MET A 429 -8.99 -10.33 19.21
CA MET A 429 -9.46 -9.01 19.65
C MET A 429 -8.70 -7.88 18.94
N CYS A 430 -7.38 -7.94 18.88
CA CYS A 430 -6.60 -6.87 18.27
C CYS A 430 -6.78 -6.78 16.75
N MET A 431 -6.93 -7.92 16.07
CA MET A 431 -7.13 -7.96 14.62
C MET A 431 -8.51 -7.41 14.21
N THR A 432 -9.50 -7.39 15.10
CA THR A 432 -10.88 -6.97 14.79
C THR A 432 -11.28 -5.68 15.50
N ILE A 433 -11.08 -5.56 16.82
CA ILE A 433 -11.54 -4.41 17.60
C ILE A 433 -10.70 -3.17 17.33
N ILE A 434 -9.37 -3.30 17.22
CA ILE A 434 -8.54 -2.12 16.92
C ILE A 434 -8.94 -1.47 15.59
N PRO A 435 -9.06 -2.22 14.46
CA PRO A 435 -9.57 -1.66 13.22
C PRO A 435 -10.95 -1.00 13.35
N ILE A 436 -11.89 -1.62 14.09
CA ILE A 436 -13.22 -1.04 14.33
C ILE A 436 -13.10 0.33 15.04
N LEU A 437 -12.31 0.41 16.11
CA LEU A 437 -12.12 1.66 16.86
C LEU A 437 -11.45 2.73 16.01
N VAL A 438 -10.43 2.38 15.25
CA VAL A 438 -9.71 3.29 14.36
C VAL A 438 -10.64 3.81 13.26
N LEU A 439 -11.43 2.94 12.62
CA LEU A 439 -12.42 3.35 11.63
C LEU A 439 -13.50 4.24 12.25
N LEU A 440 -13.97 3.93 13.47
CA LEU A 440 -14.96 4.74 14.16
C LEU A 440 -14.46 6.16 14.41
N ILE A 441 -13.20 6.31 14.84
CA ILE A 441 -12.56 7.63 15.01
C ILE A 441 -12.55 8.38 13.68
N GLY A 442 -12.12 7.73 12.58
CA GLY A 442 -12.11 8.31 11.25
C GLY A 442 -13.50 8.78 10.80
N LEU A 443 -14.51 7.95 11.02
CA LEU A 443 -15.91 8.26 10.69
C LEU A 443 -16.45 9.44 11.49
N VAL A 444 -16.19 9.50 12.80
CA VAL A 444 -16.63 10.59 13.68
C VAL A 444 -15.95 11.91 13.26
N VAL A 445 -14.65 11.89 13.00
CA VAL A 445 -13.91 13.08 12.52
C VAL A 445 -14.50 13.56 11.20
N PHE A 446 -14.68 12.65 10.24
CA PHE A 446 -15.30 12.99 8.95
C PHE A 446 -16.68 13.59 9.12
N ARG A 447 -17.59 12.92 9.82
CA ARG A 447 -18.98 13.39 10.03
C ARG A 447 -19.05 14.76 10.67
N LYS A 448 -18.12 15.08 11.58
CA LYS A 448 -18.13 16.33 12.33
C LYS A 448 -17.56 17.51 11.54
N HIS A 449 -16.59 17.27 10.66
CA HIS A 449 -15.80 18.35 10.07
C HIS A 449 -15.88 18.43 8.54
N TYR A 450 -16.28 17.36 7.84
CA TYR A 450 -16.38 17.39 6.39
C TYR A 450 -17.68 18.02 5.92
N ILE A 451 -17.57 19.09 5.14
CA ILE A 451 -18.73 19.90 4.71
C ILE A 451 -18.97 19.91 3.20
N LEU A 452 -18.08 19.26 2.41
CA LEU A 452 -18.15 19.31 0.96
C LEU A 452 -19.12 18.25 0.42
N THR A 453 -20.43 18.58 0.43
CA THR A 453 -21.43 17.78 -0.27
C THR A 453 -21.28 17.90 -1.77
N ASP A 454 -21.89 16.99 -2.56
CA ASP A 454 -21.87 17.08 -4.03
C ASP A 454 -22.39 18.45 -4.51
N GLU A 455 -23.48 18.97 -3.92
CA GLU A 455 -24.05 20.29 -4.23
C GLU A 455 -23.07 21.43 -3.93
N LYS A 456 -22.40 21.39 -2.77
CA LYS A 456 -21.44 22.42 -2.38
C LYS A 456 -20.18 22.38 -3.25
N THR A 457 -19.80 21.21 -3.71
CA THR A 457 -18.66 21.03 -4.64
C THR A 457 -18.99 21.61 -6.02
N GLU A 458 -20.22 21.42 -6.51
CA GLU A 458 -20.69 22.03 -7.76
C GLU A 458 -20.74 23.56 -7.65
N GLU A 459 -21.22 24.11 -6.53
CA GLU A 459 -21.21 25.56 -6.26
C GLU A 459 -19.80 26.15 -6.29
N ILE A 460 -18.83 25.46 -5.63
CA ILE A 460 -17.42 25.84 -5.61
C ILE A 460 -16.85 25.84 -7.03
N SER A 461 -17.07 24.78 -7.80
CA SER A 461 -16.60 24.66 -9.17
C SER A 461 -17.13 25.78 -10.05
N ARG A 462 -18.43 26.08 -9.96
CA ARG A 462 -19.07 27.18 -10.70
C ARG A 462 -18.45 28.54 -10.35
N THR A 463 -18.25 28.80 -9.06
CA THR A 463 -17.65 30.06 -8.57
C THR A 463 -16.20 30.24 -9.09
N LEU A 464 -15.42 29.13 -9.11
CA LEU A 464 -14.06 29.16 -9.65
C LEU A 464 -14.04 29.37 -11.17
N GLU A 465 -14.98 28.79 -11.92
CA GLU A 465 -15.13 29.05 -13.35
C GLU A 465 -15.50 30.51 -13.65
N GLU A 466 -16.41 31.11 -12.89
CA GLU A 466 -16.79 32.53 -13.01
C GLU A 466 -15.58 33.43 -12.76
N ARG A 467 -14.75 33.16 -11.73
CA ARG A 467 -13.51 33.92 -11.47
C ARG A 467 -12.47 33.84 -12.61
N LYS A 468 -12.41 32.70 -13.33
CA LYS A 468 -11.48 32.54 -14.47
C LYS A 468 -11.93 33.27 -15.75
N ARG A 469 -13.20 33.69 -15.82
CA ARG A 469 -13.77 34.42 -16.97
C ARG A 469 -13.66 35.94 -16.83
N VAL A 470 -13.40 36.41 -15.63
CA VAL A 470 -13.13 37.81 -15.32
C VAL A 470 -11.62 38.05 -15.30
#